data_5ba4ea7426f26a25142a12c413acadd6
#
_entry.id   5ba4ea7426f26a25142a12c413acadd6
#
_cell.length_a   1.000
_cell.length_b   1.000
_cell.length_c   1.000
_cell.angle_alpha   90.00
_cell.angle_beta   90.00
_cell.angle_gamma   90.00
#
_symmetry.space_group_name_H-M   'P 1'
#
loop_
_entity.id
_entity.type
_entity.pdbx_description
1 polymer ?
#
loop_
_entity_poly.entity_id
_entity_poly.type
_entity_poly.pdbx_seq_one_letter_code
_entity_poly.pdbx_strand_id
1 'polypeptide(L)'
;VFYRDNPSGSGYAITCGLDQVIDYIKNLSFSYDDIDYLRNQGIFDEDFLEYLAGYHFTGDIYAIAEGTVVFPREPLLKVKAPIMEAQLVETALLNIINHQSLIATKASRVVYAAGGSGVMEFGLRRAQGPDAGTYGARAAVIGGCDGTSNVLAGKCFDIPILGTHAHSWI
;
A
#
# COMPACT_ATOMS: atom_id res chain seq x y z
N VAL A 1 6.27 6.86 10.20
CA VAL A 1 5.82 7.28 8.87
C VAL A 1 4.85 8.43 9.00
N PHE A 2 5.05 9.48 8.25
CA PHE A 2 4.16 10.64 8.14
C PHE A 2 4.33 11.24 6.74
N TYR A 3 3.34 11.97 6.23
CA TYR A 3 3.52 12.72 4.99
C TYR A 3 3.84 14.18 5.27
N ARG A 4 4.64 14.78 4.39
CA ARG A 4 5.22 16.11 4.64
C ARG A 4 4.25 17.23 4.31
N ASP A 5 3.63 17.14 3.13
CA ASP A 5 2.75 18.15 2.57
C ASP A 5 1.57 17.51 1.88
N ASN A 6 0.48 18.26 1.72
CA ASN A 6 -0.72 17.77 1.07
C ASN A 6 -0.48 17.46 -0.41
N PRO A 7 -0.79 16.23 -0.86
CA PRO A 7 -0.61 15.86 -2.26
C PRO A 7 -1.52 16.73 -3.16
N SER A 8 -0.95 17.21 -4.27
CA SER A 8 -1.69 17.98 -5.29
C SER A 8 -2.47 19.18 -4.75
N GLY A 9 -1.98 19.85 -3.70
CA GLY A 9 -2.63 21.01 -3.11
C GLY A 9 -3.97 20.72 -2.43
N SER A 10 -4.24 19.48 -2.06
CA SER A 10 -5.43 19.12 -1.28
C SER A 10 -5.32 19.64 0.16
N GLY A 11 -6.46 19.79 0.86
CA GLY A 11 -6.47 20.19 2.26
C GLY A 11 -6.21 19.03 3.23
N TYR A 12 -6.19 17.79 2.76
CA TYR A 12 -6.10 16.56 3.57
C TYR A 12 -5.53 15.37 2.78
N ALA A 13 -5.25 14.28 3.47
CA ALA A 13 -5.04 12.97 2.89
C ALA A 13 -5.93 11.90 3.57
N ILE A 14 -6.11 10.76 2.89
CA ILE A 14 -6.77 9.57 3.44
C ILE A 14 -5.69 8.53 3.68
N THR A 15 -5.59 7.99 4.91
CA THR A 15 -4.66 6.90 5.20
C THR A 15 -5.12 5.61 4.51
N CYS A 16 -4.19 4.90 3.90
CA CYS A 16 -4.46 3.60 3.28
C CYS A 16 -3.17 2.77 3.17
N GLY A 17 -3.29 1.44 3.16
CA GLY A 17 -2.17 0.52 3.00
C GLY A 17 -1.79 -0.25 4.27
N LEU A 18 -2.46 -0.03 5.40
CA LEU A 18 -2.13 -0.69 6.66
C LEU A 18 -2.32 -2.21 6.57
N ASP A 19 -3.36 -2.68 5.91
CA ASP A 19 -3.64 -4.11 5.74
C ASP A 19 -2.48 -4.81 5.01
N GLN A 20 -2.02 -4.24 3.90
CA GLN A 20 -0.85 -4.76 3.18
C GLN A 20 0.45 -4.66 4.01
N VAL A 21 0.61 -3.63 4.83
CA VAL A 21 1.75 -3.52 5.77
C VAL A 21 1.74 -4.66 6.76
N ILE A 22 0.58 -4.99 7.32
CA ILE A 22 0.43 -6.09 8.29
C ILE A 22 0.80 -7.43 7.62
N ASP A 23 0.27 -7.68 6.42
CA ASP A 23 0.58 -8.90 5.67
C ASP A 23 2.07 -8.98 5.31
N TYR A 24 2.66 -7.88 4.86
CA TYR A 24 4.09 -7.81 4.56
C TYR A 24 4.94 -8.15 5.79
N ILE A 25 4.67 -7.52 6.93
CA ILE A 25 5.44 -7.75 8.17
C ILE A 25 5.30 -9.19 8.68
N LYS A 26 4.10 -9.75 8.61
CA LYS A 26 3.86 -11.14 9.06
C LYS A 26 4.54 -12.19 8.20
N ASN A 27 4.73 -11.90 6.92
CA ASN A 27 5.26 -12.84 5.94
C ASN A 27 6.72 -12.55 5.54
N LEU A 28 7.30 -11.44 6.04
CA LEU A 28 8.69 -11.08 5.70
C LEU A 28 9.65 -12.12 6.26
N SER A 29 10.31 -12.81 5.34
CA SER A 29 11.35 -13.80 5.63
C SER A 29 12.33 -13.84 4.47
N PHE A 30 13.51 -14.36 4.69
CA PHE A 30 14.54 -14.54 3.67
C PHE A 30 14.75 -16.02 3.41
N SER A 31 14.53 -16.44 2.17
CA SER A 31 14.73 -17.82 1.74
C SER A 31 16.22 -18.18 1.64
N TYR A 32 16.52 -19.47 1.52
CA TYR A 32 17.89 -19.91 1.26
C TYR A 32 18.47 -19.27 -0.01
N ASP A 33 17.67 -19.15 -1.07
CA ASP A 33 18.10 -18.56 -2.34
C ASP A 33 18.39 -17.06 -2.20
N ASP A 34 17.63 -16.33 -1.36
CA ASP A 34 17.89 -14.93 -1.06
C ASP A 34 19.24 -14.76 -0.33
N ILE A 35 19.49 -15.60 0.67
CA ILE A 35 20.75 -15.57 1.44
C ILE A 35 21.94 -15.94 0.55
N ASP A 36 21.81 -16.96 -0.27
CA ASP A 36 22.88 -17.34 -1.22
C ASP A 36 23.16 -16.24 -2.25
N TYR A 37 22.12 -15.60 -2.78
CA TYR A 37 22.27 -14.45 -3.65
C TYR A 37 23.04 -13.30 -2.97
N LEU A 38 22.65 -12.95 -1.73
CA LEU A 38 23.32 -11.88 -0.98
C LEU A 38 24.79 -12.24 -0.65
N ARG A 39 25.08 -13.50 -0.31
CA ARG A 39 26.44 -13.99 -0.09
C ARG A 39 27.31 -13.82 -1.32
N ASN A 40 26.78 -14.15 -2.49
CA ASN A 40 27.49 -14.02 -3.77
C ASN A 40 27.76 -12.56 -4.18
N GLN A 41 27.09 -11.56 -3.58
CA GLN A 41 27.45 -10.15 -3.78
C GLN A 41 28.76 -9.77 -3.10
N GLY A 42 29.19 -10.49 -2.06
CA GLY A 42 30.44 -10.26 -1.36
C GLY A 42 30.54 -8.94 -0.57
N ILE A 43 29.40 -8.32 -0.25
CA ILE A 43 29.32 -7.04 0.48
C ILE A 43 28.79 -7.19 1.92
N PHE A 44 28.30 -8.38 2.27
CA PHE A 44 27.77 -8.68 3.59
C PHE A 44 28.63 -9.73 4.30
N ASP A 45 28.81 -9.60 5.62
CA ASP A 45 29.45 -10.62 6.43
C ASP A 45 28.50 -11.79 6.78
N GLU A 46 29.08 -12.94 7.16
CA GLU A 46 28.27 -14.13 7.44
C GLU A 46 27.36 -13.95 8.68
N ASP A 47 27.77 -13.19 9.70
CA ASP A 47 26.95 -12.94 10.88
C ASP A 47 25.65 -12.22 10.51
N PHE A 48 25.72 -11.29 9.57
CA PHE A 48 24.52 -10.60 9.07
C PHE A 48 23.64 -11.52 8.21
N LEU A 49 24.22 -12.37 7.37
CA LEU A 49 23.49 -13.34 6.57
C LEU A 49 22.79 -14.39 7.42
N GLU A 50 23.43 -14.86 8.50
CA GLU A 50 22.81 -15.75 9.50
C GLU A 50 21.65 -15.06 10.22
N TYR A 51 21.80 -13.78 10.59
CA TYR A 51 20.71 -12.98 11.16
C TYR A 51 19.51 -12.89 10.19
N LEU A 52 19.75 -12.63 8.90
CA LEU A 52 18.67 -12.58 7.90
C LEU A 52 18.00 -13.93 7.71
N ALA A 53 18.75 -15.03 7.71
CA ALA A 53 18.19 -16.37 7.57
C ALA A 53 17.21 -16.75 8.69
N GLY A 54 17.42 -16.21 9.90
CA GLY A 54 16.53 -16.38 11.04
C GLY A 54 15.58 -15.20 11.29
N TYR A 55 15.47 -14.28 10.32
CA TYR A 55 14.73 -13.04 10.52
C TYR A 55 13.24 -13.27 10.75
N HIS A 56 12.73 -12.60 11.77
CA HIS A 56 11.30 -12.36 12.01
C HIS A 56 11.15 -11.02 12.73
N PHE A 57 10.09 -10.31 12.40
CA PHE A 57 9.82 -9.03 13.04
C PHE A 57 9.30 -9.22 14.46
N THR A 58 9.96 -8.61 15.46
CA THR A 58 9.61 -8.72 16.88
C THR A 58 9.06 -7.44 17.49
N GLY A 59 9.02 -6.36 16.71
CA GLY A 59 8.60 -5.03 17.15
C GLY A 59 7.10 -4.82 17.22
N ASP A 60 6.73 -3.60 17.62
CA ASP A 60 5.35 -3.11 17.65
C ASP A 60 5.11 -2.13 16.51
N ILE A 61 3.90 -2.17 15.94
CA ILE A 61 3.41 -1.19 14.97
C ILE A 61 2.16 -0.52 15.53
N TYR A 62 2.18 0.79 15.58
CA TYR A 62 1.05 1.65 15.93
C TYR A 62 0.65 2.43 14.69
N ALA A 63 -0.61 2.38 14.28
CA ALA A 63 -1.07 3.03 13.06
C ALA A 63 -2.45 3.66 13.23
N ILE A 64 -2.73 4.67 12.39
CA ILE A 64 -4.07 5.21 12.21
C ILE A 64 -4.85 4.24 11.32
N ALA A 65 -6.13 4.02 11.63
CA ALA A 65 -7.00 3.17 10.82
C ALA A 65 -7.13 3.68 9.39
N GLU A 66 -7.22 2.75 8.44
CA GLU A 66 -7.44 3.09 7.04
C GLU A 66 -8.76 3.86 6.84
N GLY A 67 -8.80 4.71 5.82
CA GLY A 67 -9.96 5.56 5.54
C GLY A 67 -10.04 6.82 6.42
N THR A 68 -9.13 6.99 7.39
CA THR A 68 -9.13 8.19 8.25
C THR A 68 -8.56 9.39 7.50
N VAL A 69 -9.22 10.54 7.65
CA VAL A 69 -8.71 11.84 7.20
C VAL A 69 -7.56 12.27 8.09
N VAL A 70 -6.45 12.66 7.49
CA VAL A 70 -5.23 13.10 8.17
C VAL A 70 -4.63 14.34 7.53
N PHE A 71 -3.80 15.06 8.29
CA PHE A 71 -3.17 16.31 7.88
C PHE A 71 -1.64 16.19 7.87
N PRO A 72 -0.93 17.14 7.20
CA PRO A 72 0.53 17.13 7.15
C PRO A 72 1.16 17.04 8.54
N ARG A 73 2.22 16.25 8.65
CA ARG A 73 3.03 16.03 9.86
C ARG A 73 2.37 15.14 10.93
N GLU A 74 1.14 14.71 10.75
CA GLU A 74 0.56 13.70 11.62
C GLU A 74 1.23 12.33 11.40
N PRO A 75 1.52 11.57 12.48
CA PRO A 75 2.10 10.24 12.36
C PRO A 75 1.05 9.25 11.84
N LEU A 76 1.25 8.69 10.66
CA LEU A 76 0.37 7.67 10.07
C LEU A 76 0.66 6.29 10.65
N LEU A 77 1.95 6.01 10.86
CA LEU A 77 2.41 4.74 11.37
C LEU A 77 3.71 4.95 12.15
N LYS A 78 3.83 4.30 13.31
CA LYS A 78 5.03 4.27 14.14
C LYS A 78 5.49 2.83 14.34
N VAL A 79 6.74 2.56 14.02
CA VAL A 79 7.43 1.30 14.30
C VAL A 79 8.27 1.49 15.56
N LYS A 80 8.20 0.52 16.49
CA LYS A 80 9.06 0.40 17.66
C LYS A 80 9.68 -1.00 17.65
N ALA A 81 10.92 -1.11 17.23
CA ALA A 81 11.61 -2.38 17.02
C ALA A 81 13.12 -2.22 17.23
N PRO A 82 13.88 -3.33 17.34
CA PRO A 82 15.33 -3.29 17.17
C PRO A 82 15.73 -2.56 15.91
N ILE A 83 16.87 -1.85 15.93
CA ILE A 83 17.25 -0.94 14.84
C ILE A 83 17.34 -1.64 13.48
N MET A 84 17.87 -2.87 13.44
CA MET A 84 18.00 -3.62 12.18
C MET A 84 16.63 -3.98 11.59
N GLU A 85 15.70 -4.44 12.42
CA GLU A 85 14.33 -4.74 11.99
C GLU A 85 13.61 -3.49 11.48
N ALA A 86 13.72 -2.38 12.22
CA ALA A 86 13.09 -1.11 11.82
C ALA A 86 13.61 -0.60 10.47
N GLN A 87 14.90 -0.74 10.22
CA GLN A 87 15.55 -0.34 8.96
C GLN A 87 15.15 -1.24 7.79
N LEU A 88 15.10 -2.55 7.98
CA LEU A 88 14.74 -3.51 6.93
C LEU A 88 13.32 -3.28 6.40
N VAL A 89 12.37 -2.91 7.25
CA VAL A 89 10.97 -2.73 6.84
C VAL A 89 10.66 -1.32 6.31
N GLU A 90 11.50 -0.32 6.58
CA GLU A 90 11.21 1.10 6.30
C GLU A 90 10.76 1.35 4.87
N THR A 91 11.55 0.91 3.89
CA THR A 91 11.30 1.21 2.48
C THR A 91 9.97 0.62 2.00
N ALA A 92 9.66 -0.62 2.39
CA ALA A 92 8.41 -1.28 2.01
C ALA A 92 7.20 -0.56 2.64
N LEU A 93 7.28 -0.21 3.92
CA LEU A 93 6.21 0.51 4.60
C LEU A 93 5.93 1.87 3.96
N LEU A 94 6.99 2.63 3.66
CA LEU A 94 6.86 3.92 2.98
C LEU A 94 6.24 3.77 1.59
N ASN A 95 6.66 2.78 0.80
CA ASN A 95 6.12 2.52 -0.53
C ASN A 95 4.63 2.16 -0.49
N ILE A 96 4.25 1.21 0.36
CA ILE A 96 2.88 0.72 0.50
C ILE A 96 1.94 1.86 0.94
N ILE A 97 2.26 2.54 2.04
CA ILE A 97 1.43 3.62 2.58
C ILE A 97 1.33 4.79 1.61
N ASN A 98 2.44 5.18 0.97
CA ASN A 98 2.45 6.28 0.01
C ASN A 98 1.54 5.99 -1.19
N HIS A 99 1.72 4.85 -1.85
CA HIS A 99 0.94 4.49 -3.03
C HIS A 99 -0.56 4.47 -2.74
N GLN A 100 -0.97 3.72 -1.73
CA GLN A 100 -2.38 3.54 -1.43
C GLN A 100 -3.03 4.81 -0.86
N SER A 101 -2.34 5.56 -0.01
CA SER A 101 -2.88 6.82 0.52
C SER A 101 -3.05 7.89 -0.57
N LEU A 102 -2.14 7.96 -1.54
CA LEU A 102 -2.30 8.87 -2.69
C LEU A 102 -3.52 8.52 -3.53
N ILE A 103 -3.75 7.24 -3.81
CA ILE A 103 -4.91 6.78 -4.57
C ILE A 103 -6.21 7.03 -3.79
N ALA A 104 -6.28 6.63 -2.51
CA ALA A 104 -7.44 6.84 -1.65
C ALA A 104 -7.78 8.34 -1.53
N THR A 105 -6.78 9.20 -1.35
CA THR A 105 -6.96 10.66 -1.30
C THR A 105 -7.51 11.21 -2.62
N LYS A 106 -6.98 10.75 -3.75
CA LYS A 106 -7.46 11.17 -5.07
C LYS A 106 -8.90 10.70 -5.30
N ALA A 107 -9.21 9.45 -4.98
CA ALA A 107 -10.53 8.88 -5.08
C ALA A 107 -11.54 9.66 -4.24
N SER A 108 -11.23 9.95 -2.97
CA SER A 108 -12.13 10.69 -2.07
C SER A 108 -12.48 12.08 -2.62
N ARG A 109 -11.56 12.76 -3.28
CA ARG A 109 -11.81 14.06 -3.91
C ARG A 109 -12.73 13.95 -5.13
N VAL A 110 -12.54 12.89 -5.93
CA VAL A 110 -13.41 12.63 -7.09
C VAL A 110 -14.83 12.29 -6.61
N VAL A 111 -14.95 11.41 -5.61
CA VAL A 111 -16.24 11.05 -5.00
C VAL A 111 -16.93 12.28 -4.41
N TYR A 112 -16.21 13.12 -3.69
CA TYR A 112 -16.76 14.37 -3.16
C TYR A 112 -17.27 15.28 -4.28
N ALA A 113 -16.51 15.45 -5.36
CA ALA A 113 -16.90 16.26 -6.51
C ALA A 113 -18.08 15.67 -7.31
N ALA A 114 -18.30 14.36 -7.22
CA ALA A 114 -19.41 13.68 -7.89
C ALA A 114 -20.77 13.98 -7.25
N GLY A 115 -20.82 14.61 -6.05
CA GLY A 115 -22.03 15.13 -5.46
C GLY A 115 -23.14 14.08 -5.23
N GLY A 116 -22.76 12.85 -4.84
CA GLY A 116 -23.68 11.74 -4.62
C GLY A 116 -23.90 10.83 -5.84
N SER A 117 -23.31 11.15 -7.00
CA SER A 117 -23.26 10.22 -8.13
C SER A 117 -22.24 9.11 -7.89
N GLY A 118 -22.55 7.89 -8.34
CA GLY A 118 -21.63 6.76 -8.23
C GLY A 118 -20.31 6.98 -8.96
N VAL A 119 -19.21 6.55 -8.33
CA VAL A 119 -17.86 6.63 -8.89
C VAL A 119 -17.25 5.23 -8.95
N MET A 120 -16.82 4.82 -10.15
CA MET A 120 -16.21 3.51 -10.39
C MET A 120 -14.73 3.65 -10.72
N GLU A 121 -13.89 2.77 -10.15
CA GLU A 121 -12.47 2.71 -10.42
C GLU A 121 -12.19 1.89 -11.69
N PHE A 122 -11.56 2.50 -12.71
CA PHE A 122 -11.18 1.87 -13.98
C PHE A 122 -9.71 2.16 -14.36
N GLY A 123 -8.85 2.32 -13.37
CA GLY A 123 -7.45 2.73 -13.55
C GLY A 123 -6.46 1.61 -13.85
N LEU A 124 -6.84 0.33 -13.81
CA LEU A 124 -5.94 -0.82 -13.94
C LEU A 124 -4.93 -0.68 -15.09
N ARG A 125 -5.39 -0.32 -16.30
CA ARG A 125 -4.54 -0.16 -17.50
C ARG A 125 -3.56 1.02 -17.44
N ARG A 126 -3.65 1.86 -16.43
CA ARG A 126 -2.79 3.03 -16.19
C ARG A 126 -1.96 2.91 -14.94
N ALA A 127 -2.10 1.82 -14.19
CA ALA A 127 -1.32 1.53 -13.00
C ALA A 127 0.13 1.19 -13.35
N GLN A 128 1.01 1.38 -12.40
CA GLN A 128 2.44 1.11 -12.52
C GLN A 128 2.75 -0.34 -12.13
N GLY A 129 2.17 -1.28 -12.86
CA GLY A 129 2.27 -2.71 -12.65
C GLY A 129 0.99 -3.34 -12.07
N PRO A 130 0.87 -4.68 -12.14
CA PRO A 130 -0.35 -5.39 -11.75
C PRO A 130 -0.68 -5.22 -10.27
N ASP A 131 0.31 -5.27 -9.39
CA ASP A 131 0.11 -5.08 -7.95
C ASP A 131 -0.37 -3.67 -7.63
N ALA A 132 0.23 -2.64 -8.26
CA ALA A 132 -0.22 -1.27 -8.14
C ALA A 132 -1.68 -1.10 -8.59
N GLY A 133 -2.11 -1.83 -9.64
CA GLY A 133 -3.50 -1.85 -10.08
C GLY A 133 -4.43 -2.51 -9.08
N THR A 134 -4.01 -3.61 -8.48
CA THR A 134 -4.81 -4.38 -7.52
C THR A 134 -4.99 -3.62 -6.21
N TYR A 135 -3.91 -3.15 -5.61
CA TYR A 135 -3.98 -2.35 -4.38
C TYR A 135 -4.52 -0.94 -4.61
N GLY A 136 -4.32 -0.38 -5.81
CA GLY A 136 -4.94 0.88 -6.22
C GLY A 136 -6.46 0.81 -6.28
N ALA A 137 -7.02 -0.30 -6.78
CA ALA A 137 -8.46 -0.53 -6.78
C ALA A 137 -9.03 -0.60 -5.35
N ARG A 138 -8.36 -1.35 -4.45
CA ARG A 138 -8.72 -1.38 -3.02
C ARG A 138 -8.69 0.01 -2.39
N ALA A 139 -7.62 0.75 -2.61
CA ALA A 139 -7.44 2.10 -2.08
C ALA A 139 -8.51 3.07 -2.60
N ALA A 140 -8.92 2.95 -3.86
CA ALA A 140 -9.99 3.77 -4.42
C ALA A 140 -11.35 3.50 -3.75
N VAL A 141 -11.66 2.24 -3.44
CA VAL A 141 -12.88 1.90 -2.70
C VAL A 141 -12.83 2.43 -1.26
N ILE A 142 -11.68 2.34 -0.57
CA ILE A 142 -11.49 3.00 0.73
C ILE A 142 -11.68 4.52 0.62
N GLY A 143 -11.29 5.12 -0.50
CA GLY A 143 -11.51 6.53 -0.81
C GLY A 143 -12.96 6.88 -1.19
N GLY A 144 -13.87 5.88 -1.24
CA GLY A 144 -15.31 6.07 -1.44
C GLY A 144 -15.82 5.68 -2.84
N CYS A 145 -15.01 5.07 -3.71
CA CYS A 145 -15.51 4.50 -4.97
C CYS A 145 -16.44 3.31 -4.69
N ASP A 146 -17.48 3.15 -5.53
CA ASP A 146 -18.49 2.09 -5.37
C ASP A 146 -17.99 0.71 -5.80
N GLY A 147 -16.92 0.63 -6.56
CA GLY A 147 -16.34 -0.63 -7.03
C GLY A 147 -15.26 -0.43 -8.09
N THR A 148 -14.80 -1.54 -8.66
CA THR A 148 -13.69 -1.55 -9.63
C THR A 148 -13.99 -2.46 -10.82
N SER A 149 -13.33 -2.21 -11.95
CA SER A 149 -13.27 -3.15 -13.07
C SER A 149 -12.21 -4.25 -12.90
N ASN A 150 -11.39 -4.19 -11.86
CA ASN A 150 -10.35 -5.16 -11.57
C ASN A 150 -10.93 -6.39 -10.84
N VAL A 151 -11.22 -7.45 -11.61
CA VAL A 151 -11.80 -8.70 -11.09
C VAL A 151 -10.90 -9.37 -10.03
N LEU A 152 -9.58 -9.27 -10.18
CA LEU A 152 -8.65 -9.81 -9.19
C LEU A 152 -8.75 -9.05 -7.86
N ALA A 153 -8.83 -7.72 -7.90
CA ALA A 153 -9.04 -6.92 -6.70
C ALA A 153 -10.38 -7.25 -6.03
N GLY A 154 -11.44 -7.42 -6.84
CA GLY A 154 -12.74 -7.87 -6.33
C GLY A 154 -12.65 -9.19 -5.57
N LYS A 155 -11.93 -10.16 -6.13
CA LYS A 155 -11.71 -11.47 -5.51
C LYS A 155 -10.85 -11.40 -4.23
N CYS A 156 -9.77 -10.60 -4.25
CA CYS A 156 -8.82 -10.54 -3.14
C CYS A 156 -9.37 -9.76 -1.93
N PHE A 157 -10.17 -8.75 -2.17
CA PHE A 157 -10.59 -7.78 -1.14
C PHE A 157 -12.10 -7.73 -0.91
N ASP A 158 -12.87 -8.61 -1.55
CA ASP A 158 -14.34 -8.67 -1.47
C ASP A 158 -15.01 -7.31 -1.76
N ILE A 159 -14.52 -6.63 -2.80
CA ILE A 159 -15.07 -5.35 -3.26
C ILE A 159 -15.94 -5.52 -4.52
N PRO A 160 -16.96 -4.68 -4.73
CA PRO A 160 -17.87 -4.82 -5.88
C PRO A 160 -17.13 -4.72 -7.22
N ILE A 161 -17.50 -5.61 -8.14
CA ILE A 161 -16.97 -5.61 -9.51
C ILE A 161 -18.01 -4.94 -10.41
N LEU A 162 -17.56 -3.93 -11.16
CA LEU A 162 -18.36 -3.15 -12.08
C LEU A 162 -17.65 -3.07 -13.42
N GLY A 163 -18.42 -2.91 -14.50
CA GLY A 163 -17.86 -2.84 -15.84
C GLY A 163 -18.71 -2.07 -16.81
N THR A 164 -18.12 -1.73 -17.96
CA THR A 164 -18.79 -1.09 -19.11
C THR A 164 -18.46 -1.84 -20.39
N HIS A 165 -19.22 -1.60 -21.45
CA HIS A 165 -18.90 -2.08 -22.78
C HIS A 165 -17.76 -1.28 -23.40
N ALA A 166 -16.89 -1.94 -24.15
CA ALA A 166 -15.89 -1.27 -24.98
C ALA A 166 -16.55 -0.56 -26.17
N HIS A 167 -15.98 0.55 -26.63
CA HIS A 167 -16.46 1.26 -27.82
C HIS A 167 -16.49 0.38 -29.09
N SER A 168 -15.62 -0.63 -29.15
CA SER A 168 -15.60 -1.60 -30.26
C SER A 168 -16.82 -2.54 -30.28
N TRP A 169 -17.67 -2.49 -29.27
CA TRP A 169 -18.91 -3.27 -29.20
C TRP A 169 -20.12 -2.53 -29.80
N ILE A 170 -20.01 -1.22 -29.96
CA ILE A 170 -21.03 -0.33 -30.54
C ILE A 170 -20.73 -0.12 -32.02
#